data_e36c852df9b3f5e69b570ebc52986560
#
_entry.id   e36c852df9b3f5e69b570ebc52986560
#
_cell.length_a   1.000
_cell.length_b   1.000
_cell.length_c   1.000
_cell.angle_alpha   90.00
_cell.angle_beta   90.00
_cell.angle_gamma   90.00
#
_symmetry.space_group_name_H-M   'P 1'
#
loop_
_entity.id
_entity.type
_entity.pdbx_description
1 polymer ?
#
loop_
_entity_poly.entity_id
_entity_poly.type
_entity_poly.pdbx_seq_one_letter_code
_entity_poly.pdbx_strand_id
1 'polypeptide(L)'
;LRNLPIAYGNSCFAKTWTNKSTTFDELCVRLEQTIRTTESAEEYPALPKVERDRIKDKGGFVGGQLRDNRRKRGNVACRSMLTLDCDHADVGFITRFTAECQHAACLYTTHGHTPKAPRVRIIVPLTRDVTPDEFVAISRYFADEWGIDQFDECSYRPHQLMYWPTTPANGEYLCKRVEGAWLDPDAYLARYLNWKDCSLLPTSSRESAVRESSRKPQEDPLTKDGVIGAFCRTYSVEASIEAFLSDVYEPSLVDGRYDYIPADSS
;
A
#
# COMPACT_ATOMS: atom_id res chain seq x y z
N LEU A 1 -19.81 -7.48 13.73
CA LEU A 1 -18.85 -7.21 12.65
C LEU A 1 -19.44 -6.22 11.66
N ARG A 2 -18.68 -5.21 11.26
CA ARG A 2 -19.14 -4.19 10.30
C ARG A 2 -18.95 -4.66 8.86
N ASN A 3 -19.67 -4.07 7.94
CA ASN A 3 -19.40 -4.19 6.52
C ASN A 3 -18.16 -3.36 6.14
N LEU A 4 -17.37 -3.87 5.19
CA LEU A 4 -16.15 -3.28 4.71
C LEU A 4 -16.38 -2.65 3.32
N PRO A 5 -16.18 -1.33 3.13
CA PRO A 5 -16.08 -0.75 1.81
C PRO A 5 -14.96 -1.42 1.01
N ILE A 6 -15.24 -1.75 -0.26
CA ILE A 6 -14.31 -2.38 -1.18
C ILE A 6 -14.62 -1.94 -2.61
N ALA A 7 -13.61 -1.73 -3.43
CA ALA A 7 -13.78 -1.40 -4.84
C ALA A 7 -13.24 -2.52 -5.73
N TYR A 8 -14.01 -2.94 -6.74
CA TYR A 8 -13.66 -4.00 -7.68
C TYR A 8 -13.37 -3.45 -9.07
N GLY A 9 -12.38 -4.04 -9.73
CA GLY A 9 -12.07 -3.83 -11.13
C GLY A 9 -11.87 -5.17 -11.84
N ASN A 10 -12.24 -5.25 -13.11
CA ASN A 10 -12.10 -6.46 -13.93
C ASN A 10 -10.70 -6.62 -14.55
N SER A 11 -9.84 -5.62 -14.43
CA SER A 11 -8.45 -5.61 -14.87
C SER A 11 -7.67 -4.51 -14.14
N CYS A 12 -6.36 -4.65 -14.05
CA CYS A 12 -5.49 -3.57 -13.55
C CYS A 12 -5.55 -2.31 -14.42
N PHE A 13 -5.97 -2.43 -15.67
CA PHE A 13 -6.17 -1.32 -16.63
C PHE A 13 -7.59 -0.79 -16.67
N ALA A 14 -8.51 -1.31 -15.85
CA ALA A 14 -9.89 -0.87 -15.82
C ALA A 14 -9.99 0.63 -15.54
N LYS A 15 -10.67 1.36 -16.43
CA LYS A 15 -10.90 2.81 -16.28
C LYS A 15 -12.00 3.11 -15.26
N THR A 16 -12.94 2.18 -15.07
CA THR A 16 -14.05 2.30 -14.13
C THR A 16 -14.02 1.15 -13.13
N TRP A 17 -14.17 1.49 -11.88
CA TRP A 17 -14.21 0.59 -10.73
C TRP A 17 -15.58 0.64 -10.08
N THR A 18 -15.99 -0.40 -9.40
CA THR A 18 -17.27 -0.47 -8.73
C THR A 18 -17.07 -0.51 -7.23
N ASN A 19 -17.51 0.52 -6.52
CA ASN A 19 -17.57 0.52 -5.06
C ASN A 19 -18.69 -0.40 -4.59
N LYS A 20 -18.40 -1.25 -3.62
CA LYS A 20 -19.34 -2.18 -2.97
C LYS A 20 -19.07 -2.24 -1.47
N SER A 21 -19.89 -3.03 -0.79
CA SER A 21 -19.70 -3.42 0.59
C SER A 21 -19.63 -4.94 0.66
N THR A 22 -18.79 -5.48 1.54
CA THR A 22 -18.63 -6.92 1.78
C THR A 22 -18.38 -7.16 3.26
N THR A 23 -18.61 -8.37 3.73
CA THR A 23 -18.11 -8.82 5.03
C THR A 23 -16.71 -9.38 4.88
N PHE A 24 -15.95 -9.45 5.97
CA PHE A 24 -14.62 -10.06 5.92
C PHE A 24 -14.71 -11.55 5.57
N ASP A 25 -15.73 -12.24 6.06
CA ASP A 25 -15.96 -13.67 5.76
C ASP A 25 -16.25 -13.90 4.28
N GLU A 26 -17.13 -13.10 3.66
CA GLU A 26 -17.40 -13.19 2.21
C GLU A 26 -16.14 -12.95 1.37
N LEU A 27 -15.31 -11.98 1.79
CA LEU A 27 -14.04 -11.74 1.12
C LEU A 27 -13.10 -12.94 1.26
N CYS A 28 -12.96 -13.51 2.45
CA CYS A 28 -12.15 -14.70 2.70
C CYS A 28 -12.62 -15.89 1.85
N VAL A 29 -13.93 -16.18 1.83
CA VAL A 29 -14.50 -17.25 0.99
C VAL A 29 -14.15 -17.04 -0.48
N ARG A 30 -14.22 -15.81 -0.97
CA ARG A 30 -13.81 -15.50 -2.35
C ARG A 30 -12.30 -15.70 -2.57
N LEU A 31 -11.47 -15.37 -1.60
CA LEU A 31 -10.02 -15.54 -1.69
C LEU A 31 -9.59 -17.02 -1.57
N GLU A 32 -10.41 -17.90 -1.02
CA GLU A 32 -10.16 -19.34 -1.01
C GLU A 32 -10.21 -19.95 -2.42
N GLN A 33 -10.89 -19.28 -3.36
CA GLN A 33 -11.04 -19.74 -4.73
C GLN A 33 -9.95 -19.14 -5.63
N THR A 34 -9.11 -19.99 -6.22
CA THR A 34 -8.12 -19.56 -7.22
C THR A 34 -8.57 -19.90 -8.63
N ILE A 35 -8.19 -19.03 -9.58
CA ILE A 35 -8.38 -19.29 -11.01
C ILE A 35 -7.12 -20.00 -11.52
N ARG A 36 -7.25 -21.25 -11.97
CA ARG A 36 -6.18 -21.99 -12.61
C ARG A 36 -5.99 -21.50 -14.05
N THR A 37 -4.76 -21.22 -14.41
CA THR A 37 -4.35 -20.82 -15.75
C THR A 37 -3.77 -22.01 -16.51
N THR A 38 -3.38 -21.83 -17.75
CA THR A 38 -3.01 -22.95 -18.65
C THR A 38 -1.53 -23.29 -18.64
N GLU A 39 -0.67 -22.32 -18.33
CA GLU A 39 0.79 -22.51 -18.24
C GLU A 39 1.17 -23.24 -16.95
N SER A 40 2.30 -23.90 -16.95
CA SER A 40 2.85 -24.55 -15.75
C SER A 40 3.62 -23.55 -14.86
N ALA A 41 3.88 -23.95 -13.63
CA ALA A 41 4.68 -23.18 -12.68
C ALA A 41 6.14 -23.01 -13.14
N GLU A 42 6.64 -23.94 -13.94
CA GLU A 42 7.99 -23.90 -14.53
C GLU A 42 8.05 -22.98 -15.75
N GLU A 43 7.00 -22.96 -16.57
CA GLU A 43 6.90 -22.10 -17.77
C GLU A 43 6.71 -20.63 -17.40
N TYR A 44 5.87 -20.34 -16.41
CA TYR A 44 5.49 -18.97 -16.06
C TYR A 44 6.67 -18.02 -15.82
N PRO A 45 7.74 -18.36 -15.05
CA PRO A 45 8.88 -17.46 -14.83
C PRO A 45 9.66 -17.14 -16.12
N ALA A 46 9.65 -18.06 -17.11
CA ALA A 46 10.35 -17.90 -18.38
C ALA A 46 9.62 -16.99 -19.37
N LEU A 47 8.31 -16.73 -19.15
CA LEU A 47 7.52 -15.86 -20.01
C LEU A 47 7.97 -14.39 -19.89
N PRO A 48 7.83 -13.60 -20.99
CA PRO A 48 8.02 -12.16 -20.94
C PRO A 48 7.13 -11.50 -19.88
N LYS A 49 7.64 -10.44 -19.24
CA LYS A 49 6.89 -9.75 -18.17
C LYS A 49 5.46 -9.33 -18.58
N VAL A 50 5.31 -8.82 -19.81
CA VAL A 50 4.00 -8.38 -20.34
C VAL A 50 3.00 -9.54 -20.39
N GLU A 51 3.46 -10.74 -20.78
CA GLU A 51 2.62 -11.94 -20.83
C GLU A 51 2.27 -12.42 -19.43
N ARG A 52 3.24 -12.48 -18.52
CA ARG A 52 3.00 -12.81 -17.10
C ARG A 52 1.98 -11.87 -16.46
N ASP A 53 2.07 -10.55 -16.73
CA ASP A 53 1.13 -9.57 -16.22
C ASP A 53 -0.29 -9.78 -16.78
N ARG A 54 -0.40 -10.18 -18.05
CA ARG A 54 -1.69 -10.49 -18.71
C ARG A 54 -2.34 -11.77 -18.17
N ILE A 55 -1.54 -12.79 -17.91
CA ILE A 55 -2.02 -14.10 -17.42
C ILE A 55 -2.67 -13.92 -16.03
N LYS A 56 -1.99 -13.26 -15.11
CA LYS A 56 -2.45 -13.06 -13.73
C LYS A 56 -3.56 -12.01 -13.58
N ASP A 57 -3.78 -11.16 -14.60
CA ASP A 57 -4.81 -10.11 -14.55
C ASP A 57 -6.20 -10.67 -14.81
N LYS A 58 -6.82 -11.17 -13.77
CA LYS A 58 -8.24 -11.57 -13.72
C LYS A 58 -9.06 -10.54 -12.92
N GLY A 59 -8.61 -9.28 -12.92
CA GLY A 59 -9.16 -8.23 -12.09
C GLY A 59 -8.68 -8.31 -10.65
N GLY A 60 -9.29 -7.50 -9.80
CA GLY A 60 -8.92 -7.42 -8.39
C GLY A 60 -9.72 -6.39 -7.62
N PHE A 61 -9.21 -6.03 -6.46
CA PHE A 61 -9.89 -5.11 -5.56
C PHE A 61 -8.92 -4.11 -4.91
N VAL A 62 -9.49 -3.02 -4.46
CA VAL A 62 -8.88 -2.10 -3.49
C VAL A 62 -9.69 -2.21 -2.20
N GLY A 63 -9.02 -2.45 -1.08
CA GLY A 63 -9.67 -2.60 0.24
C GLY A 63 -10.13 -1.27 0.82
N GLY A 64 -11.07 -0.61 0.15
CA GLY A 64 -11.60 0.69 0.50
C GLY A 64 -12.51 1.25 -0.59
N GLN A 65 -12.87 2.53 -0.47
CA GLN A 65 -13.74 3.24 -1.41
C GLN A 65 -12.94 4.17 -2.31
N LEU A 66 -13.28 4.21 -3.59
CA LEU A 66 -12.70 5.10 -4.59
C LEU A 66 -13.64 6.25 -4.91
N ARG A 67 -13.12 7.49 -4.98
CA ARG A 67 -13.84 8.65 -5.52
C ARG A 67 -13.99 8.47 -7.03
N ASP A 68 -15.08 8.96 -7.59
CA ASP A 68 -15.39 8.95 -9.03
C ASP A 68 -15.28 7.55 -9.68
N ASN A 69 -15.35 6.47 -8.91
CA ASN A 69 -15.17 5.11 -9.41
C ASN A 69 -13.88 4.93 -10.22
N ARG A 70 -12.81 5.63 -9.86
CA ARG A 70 -11.53 5.60 -10.55
C ARG A 70 -10.38 5.25 -9.61
N ARG A 71 -9.63 4.19 -9.97
CA ARG A 71 -8.42 3.80 -9.24
C ARG A 71 -7.21 4.61 -9.76
N LYS A 72 -6.88 5.67 -9.06
CA LYS A 72 -5.67 6.47 -9.29
C LYS A 72 -5.19 7.10 -7.98
N ARG A 73 -3.96 7.61 -7.97
CA ARG A 73 -3.42 8.40 -6.87
C ARG A 73 -4.34 9.57 -6.56
N GLY A 74 -4.62 9.81 -5.28
CA GLY A 74 -5.51 10.88 -4.81
C GLY A 74 -7.01 10.57 -4.87
N ASN A 75 -7.44 9.45 -5.49
CA ASN A 75 -8.86 9.10 -5.61
C ASN A 75 -9.36 8.06 -4.58
N VAL A 76 -8.60 7.80 -3.55
CA VAL A 76 -9.06 6.92 -2.46
C VAL A 76 -9.80 7.76 -1.43
N ALA A 77 -11.06 7.44 -1.19
CA ALA A 77 -11.86 8.11 -0.16
C ALA A 77 -11.52 7.59 1.23
N CYS A 78 -11.43 6.27 1.37
CA CYS A 78 -11.04 5.60 2.61
C CYS A 78 -10.47 4.21 2.34
N ARG A 79 -9.82 3.64 3.36
CA ARG A 79 -9.41 2.24 3.39
C ARG A 79 -10.09 1.55 4.56
N SER A 80 -10.58 0.33 4.34
CA SER A 80 -11.31 -0.49 5.33
C SER A 80 -10.51 -1.68 5.83
N MET A 81 -9.40 -1.98 5.17
CA MET A 81 -8.51 -3.09 5.49
C MET A 81 -7.08 -2.79 5.03
N LEU A 82 -6.09 -3.36 5.70
CA LEU A 82 -4.74 -3.45 5.16
C LEU A 82 -4.73 -4.48 4.05
N THR A 83 -3.96 -4.20 3.02
CA THR A 83 -3.72 -5.12 1.90
C THR A 83 -2.25 -5.04 1.55
N LEU A 84 -1.49 -6.06 1.90
CA LEU A 84 -0.04 -6.09 1.75
C LEU A 84 0.38 -7.22 0.81
N ASP A 85 1.33 -6.94 -0.06
CA ASP A 85 1.94 -7.91 -0.98
C ASP A 85 3.35 -8.26 -0.46
N CYS A 86 3.55 -9.49 -0.04
CA CYS A 86 4.80 -9.99 0.50
C CYS A 86 5.50 -10.81 -0.59
N ASP A 87 6.18 -10.11 -1.49
CA ASP A 87 6.81 -10.68 -2.69
C ASP A 87 8.21 -11.25 -2.42
N HIS A 88 8.77 -10.97 -1.23
CA HIS A 88 10.11 -11.40 -0.81
C HIS A 88 10.08 -12.19 0.51
N ALA A 89 8.99 -12.92 0.74
CA ALA A 89 8.81 -13.71 1.96
C ALA A 89 9.91 -14.77 2.11
N ASP A 90 10.43 -14.94 3.34
CA ASP A 90 11.27 -16.08 3.68
C ASP A 90 10.43 -17.38 3.72
N VAL A 91 11.10 -18.53 3.63
CA VAL A 91 10.43 -19.85 3.58
C VAL A 91 9.54 -20.12 4.81
N GLY A 92 9.86 -19.53 5.97
CA GLY A 92 9.11 -19.70 7.21
C GLY A 92 7.96 -18.69 7.40
N PHE A 93 7.85 -17.69 6.53
CA PHE A 93 6.95 -16.55 6.73
C PHE A 93 5.50 -16.96 6.94
N ILE A 94 4.95 -17.81 6.07
CA ILE A 94 3.55 -18.25 6.16
C ILE A 94 3.25 -18.90 7.49
N THR A 95 4.12 -19.83 7.92
CA THR A 95 3.96 -20.55 9.19
C THR A 95 4.05 -19.60 10.36
N ARG A 96 5.07 -18.74 10.39
CA ARG A 96 5.27 -17.76 11.46
C ARG A 96 4.10 -16.78 11.53
N PHE A 97 3.68 -16.20 10.40
CA PHE A 97 2.57 -15.27 10.37
C PHE A 97 1.26 -15.89 10.87
N THR A 98 0.94 -17.10 10.41
CA THR A 98 -0.29 -17.80 10.84
C THR A 98 -0.28 -18.22 12.29
N ALA A 99 0.88 -18.46 12.89
CA ALA A 99 1.00 -18.84 14.29
C ALA A 99 1.04 -17.65 15.26
N GLU A 100 1.59 -16.51 14.85
CA GLU A 100 1.96 -15.42 15.77
C GLU A 100 1.09 -14.17 15.57
N CYS A 101 0.42 -14.01 14.42
CA CYS A 101 -0.40 -12.83 14.18
C CYS A 101 -1.61 -12.79 15.14
N GLN A 102 -1.71 -11.70 15.90
CA GLN A 102 -2.77 -11.51 16.89
C GLN A 102 -4.06 -10.91 16.30
N HIS A 103 -4.00 -10.48 15.03
CA HIS A 103 -5.14 -9.89 14.34
C HIS A 103 -5.82 -10.89 13.42
N ALA A 104 -7.14 -10.73 13.25
CA ALA A 104 -7.85 -11.43 12.19
C ALA A 104 -7.18 -11.09 10.84
N ALA A 105 -6.87 -12.11 10.06
CA ALA A 105 -6.25 -11.93 8.76
C ALA A 105 -6.64 -13.02 7.77
N CYS A 106 -6.56 -12.71 6.49
CA CYS A 106 -6.59 -13.70 5.41
C CYS A 106 -5.30 -13.57 4.61
N LEU A 107 -4.57 -14.68 4.52
CA LEU A 107 -3.34 -14.77 3.75
C LEU A 107 -3.56 -15.70 2.57
N TYR A 108 -3.17 -15.30 1.36
CA TYR A 108 -3.25 -16.15 0.17
C TYR A 108 -2.02 -16.01 -0.73
N THR A 109 -1.64 -17.10 -1.39
CA THR A 109 -0.47 -17.12 -2.27
C THR A 109 -0.76 -16.47 -3.62
N THR A 110 0.25 -15.80 -4.20
CA THR A 110 0.15 -15.14 -5.50
C THR A 110 0.53 -16.08 -6.64
N HIS A 111 0.29 -15.67 -7.88
CA HIS A 111 0.53 -16.48 -9.08
C HIS A 111 1.97 -17.01 -9.20
N GLY A 112 2.95 -16.23 -8.77
CA GLY A 112 4.36 -16.64 -8.82
C GLY A 112 4.88 -17.32 -7.54
N HIS A 113 3.98 -17.76 -6.67
CA HIS A 113 4.36 -18.46 -5.45
C HIS A 113 4.98 -19.82 -5.74
N THR A 114 6.04 -20.15 -4.98
CA THR A 114 6.59 -21.50 -4.86
C THR A 114 6.96 -21.76 -3.40
N PRO A 115 7.01 -23.03 -2.95
CA PRO A 115 7.42 -23.34 -1.57
C PRO A 115 8.82 -22.83 -1.20
N LYS A 116 9.73 -22.73 -2.19
CA LYS A 116 11.10 -22.23 -2.02
C LYS A 116 11.22 -20.72 -2.07
N ALA A 117 10.29 -20.05 -2.70
CA ALA A 117 10.19 -18.59 -2.81
C ALA A 117 8.73 -18.18 -2.58
N PRO A 118 8.27 -18.13 -1.32
CA PRO A 118 6.90 -17.80 -1.01
C PRO A 118 6.56 -16.38 -1.45
N ARG A 119 5.36 -16.24 -2.03
CA ARG A 119 4.77 -14.96 -2.39
C ARG A 119 3.34 -14.93 -1.93
N VAL A 120 3.01 -14.02 -1.04
CA VAL A 120 1.71 -14.01 -0.38
C VAL A 120 1.13 -12.62 -0.30
N ARG A 121 -0.20 -12.54 -0.25
CA ARG A 121 -0.94 -11.33 0.09
C ARG A 121 -1.62 -11.51 1.42
N ILE A 122 -1.60 -10.43 2.20
CA ILE A 122 -2.17 -10.39 3.54
C ILE A 122 -3.26 -9.33 3.55
N ILE A 123 -4.44 -9.72 4.03
CA ILE A 123 -5.59 -8.84 4.23
C ILE A 123 -5.90 -8.81 5.71
N VAL A 124 -5.89 -7.64 6.32
CA VAL A 124 -6.23 -7.44 7.75
C VAL A 124 -7.40 -6.46 7.83
N PRO A 125 -8.58 -6.86 8.34
CA PRO A 125 -9.71 -5.96 8.47
C PRO A 125 -9.49 -4.93 9.58
N LEU A 126 -9.97 -3.71 9.37
CA LEU A 126 -9.89 -2.61 10.33
C LEU A 126 -11.22 -2.39 11.05
N THR A 127 -11.18 -2.02 12.31
CA THR A 127 -12.40 -1.76 13.12
C THR A 127 -13.17 -0.53 12.62
N ARG A 128 -12.48 0.44 12.00
CA ARG A 128 -13.05 1.59 11.28
C ARG A 128 -12.38 1.83 9.94
N ASP A 129 -13.02 2.65 9.12
CA ASP A 129 -12.34 3.16 7.94
C ASP A 129 -11.26 4.15 8.32
N VAL A 130 -10.18 4.18 7.55
CA VAL A 130 -9.05 5.07 7.74
C VAL A 130 -8.82 5.94 6.52
N THR A 131 -8.23 7.10 6.74
CA THR A 131 -7.77 7.99 5.66
C THR A 131 -6.61 7.35 4.88
N PRO A 132 -6.33 7.83 3.66
CA PRO A 132 -5.17 7.38 2.91
C PRO A 132 -3.84 7.50 3.66
N ASP A 133 -3.66 8.55 4.46
CA ASP A 133 -2.42 8.78 5.21
C ASP A 133 -2.29 7.85 6.42
N GLU A 134 -3.38 7.64 7.17
CA GLU A 134 -3.42 6.62 8.22
C GLU A 134 -3.11 5.23 7.65
N PHE A 135 -3.68 4.89 6.48
CA PHE A 135 -3.40 3.62 5.81
C PHE A 135 -1.91 3.45 5.50
N VAL A 136 -1.25 4.49 4.97
CA VAL A 136 0.19 4.43 4.68
C VAL A 136 0.98 4.16 5.95
N ALA A 137 0.69 4.89 7.03
CA ALA A 137 1.38 4.74 8.30
C ALA A 137 1.18 3.33 8.90
N ILE A 138 -0.09 2.90 9.04
CA ILE A 138 -0.41 1.58 9.61
C ILE A 138 0.20 0.46 8.77
N SER A 139 0.13 0.55 7.44
CA SER A 139 0.68 -0.46 6.54
C SER A 139 2.19 -0.62 6.69
N ARG A 140 2.92 0.50 6.84
CA ARG A 140 4.38 0.49 7.00
C ARG A 140 4.80 -0.05 8.36
N TYR A 141 4.16 0.40 9.43
CA TYR A 141 4.44 -0.12 10.77
C TYR A 141 4.08 -1.61 10.89
N PHE A 142 2.94 -2.03 10.31
CA PHE A 142 2.57 -3.44 10.29
C PHE A 142 3.59 -4.27 9.49
N ALA A 143 4.04 -3.79 8.34
CA ALA A 143 5.08 -4.47 7.57
C ALA A 143 6.42 -4.52 8.31
N ASP A 144 6.76 -3.50 9.09
CA ASP A 144 7.99 -3.44 9.88
C ASP A 144 8.00 -4.50 10.99
N GLU A 145 6.87 -4.71 11.68
CA GLU A 145 6.70 -5.76 12.68
C GLU A 145 6.96 -7.17 12.11
N TRP A 146 6.71 -7.36 10.80
CA TRP A 146 6.91 -8.65 10.12
C TRP A 146 8.18 -8.70 9.26
N GLY A 147 9.02 -7.65 9.29
CA GLY A 147 10.22 -7.51 8.49
C GLY A 147 9.91 -6.83 7.16
N ILE A 148 10.01 -5.50 7.15
CA ILE A 148 9.58 -4.64 6.03
C ILE A 148 10.22 -4.99 4.69
N ASP A 149 11.43 -5.56 4.68
CA ASP A 149 12.12 -5.99 3.47
C ASP A 149 11.45 -7.18 2.74
N GLN A 150 10.51 -7.85 3.40
CA GLN A 150 9.76 -8.94 2.78
C GLN A 150 8.59 -8.43 1.92
N PHE A 151 8.19 -7.17 2.08
CA PHE A 151 7.02 -6.59 1.41
C PHE A 151 7.37 -5.76 0.18
N ASP A 152 6.45 -5.73 -0.79
CA ASP A 152 6.50 -4.80 -1.93
C ASP A 152 6.03 -3.41 -1.47
N GLU A 153 6.87 -2.40 -1.69
CA GLU A 153 6.60 -1.00 -1.32
C GLU A 153 5.36 -0.43 -2.03
N CYS A 154 4.95 -1.02 -3.16
CA CYS A 154 3.71 -0.64 -3.83
C CYS A 154 2.47 -0.89 -2.95
N SER A 155 2.55 -1.83 -1.99
CA SER A 155 1.45 -2.15 -1.05
C SER A 155 1.05 -0.97 -0.18
N TYR A 156 1.99 -0.08 0.13
CA TYR A 156 1.73 1.09 0.97
C TYR A 156 0.98 2.21 0.26
N ARG A 157 0.78 2.10 -1.06
CA ARG A 157 0.01 3.07 -1.83
C ARG A 157 -1.50 2.84 -1.60
N PRO A 158 -2.27 3.84 -1.17
CA PRO A 158 -3.69 3.63 -0.87
C PRO A 158 -4.51 3.08 -2.04
N HIS A 159 -4.14 3.39 -3.28
CA HIS A 159 -4.80 2.90 -4.50
C HIS A 159 -4.23 1.60 -5.06
N GLN A 160 -3.36 0.90 -4.31
CA GLN A 160 -2.79 -0.36 -4.78
C GLN A 160 -3.86 -1.43 -4.94
N LEU A 161 -3.82 -2.08 -6.09
CA LEU A 161 -4.67 -3.20 -6.46
C LEU A 161 -4.15 -4.49 -5.83
N MET A 162 -5.05 -5.27 -5.25
CA MET A 162 -4.85 -6.70 -4.97
C MET A 162 -5.53 -7.52 -6.06
N TYR A 163 -4.75 -8.29 -6.82
CA TYR A 163 -5.32 -9.19 -7.83
C TYR A 163 -6.10 -10.31 -7.16
N TRP A 164 -7.20 -10.73 -7.80
CA TRP A 164 -7.86 -11.99 -7.43
C TRP A 164 -6.88 -13.14 -7.56
N PRO A 165 -7.03 -14.19 -6.74
CA PRO A 165 -6.13 -15.34 -6.77
C PRO A 165 -6.11 -16.01 -8.15
N THR A 166 -4.90 -16.21 -8.64
CA THR A 166 -4.62 -16.99 -9.84
C THR A 166 -3.43 -17.90 -9.58
N THR A 167 -3.40 -19.06 -10.23
CA THR A 167 -2.37 -20.08 -9.97
C THR A 167 -2.08 -20.82 -11.29
N PRO A 168 -0.81 -21.10 -11.63
CA PRO A 168 -0.46 -21.97 -12.76
C PRO A 168 -1.15 -23.32 -12.69
N ALA A 169 -1.28 -24.03 -13.81
CA ALA A 169 -2.01 -25.28 -13.93
C ALA A 169 -1.62 -26.33 -12.86
N ASN A 170 -0.31 -26.48 -12.60
CA ASN A 170 0.26 -27.38 -11.58
C ASN A 170 0.81 -26.65 -10.35
N GLY A 171 0.60 -25.34 -10.24
CA GLY A 171 1.10 -24.52 -9.13
C GLY A 171 0.39 -24.83 -7.82
N GLU A 172 1.05 -24.53 -6.71
CA GLU A 172 0.48 -24.63 -5.37
C GLU A 172 -0.33 -23.37 -5.05
N TYR A 173 -1.49 -23.54 -4.45
CA TYR A 173 -2.30 -22.46 -3.92
C TYR A 173 -2.62 -22.71 -2.46
N LEU A 174 -2.29 -21.72 -1.61
CA LEU A 174 -2.63 -21.74 -0.19
C LEU A 174 -3.46 -20.50 0.13
N CYS A 175 -4.55 -20.71 0.87
CA CYS A 175 -5.27 -19.64 1.53
C CYS A 175 -5.43 -20.01 3.01
N LYS A 176 -5.07 -19.12 3.92
CA LYS A 176 -5.12 -19.32 5.36
C LYS A 176 -5.87 -18.18 6.01
N ARG A 177 -6.75 -18.50 6.94
CA ARG A 177 -7.36 -17.54 7.85
C ARG A 177 -6.64 -17.56 9.18
N VAL A 178 -6.45 -16.40 9.76
CA VAL A 178 -5.97 -16.20 11.12
C VAL A 178 -7.12 -15.63 11.91
N GLU A 179 -7.46 -16.31 13.00
CA GLU A 179 -8.47 -15.83 13.94
C GLU A 179 -7.87 -14.77 14.86
N GLY A 180 -8.64 -13.77 15.22
CA GLY A 180 -8.20 -12.71 16.10
C GLY A 180 -9.14 -11.52 16.11
N ALA A 181 -8.78 -10.49 16.86
CA ALA A 181 -9.48 -9.22 16.82
C ALA A 181 -9.16 -8.48 15.52
N TRP A 182 -10.12 -7.70 15.01
CA TRP A 182 -9.83 -6.75 13.93
C TRP A 182 -8.84 -5.71 14.44
N LEU A 183 -7.94 -5.25 13.55
CA LEU A 183 -6.97 -4.24 13.91
C LEU A 183 -7.70 -2.92 14.19
N ASP A 184 -7.47 -2.36 15.39
CA ASP A 184 -7.96 -1.06 15.79
C ASP A 184 -6.97 0.03 15.35
N PRO A 185 -7.31 0.87 14.35
CA PRO A 185 -6.42 1.90 13.85
C PRO A 185 -6.00 2.92 14.91
N ASP A 186 -6.90 3.28 15.82
CA ASP A 186 -6.62 4.30 16.83
C ASP A 186 -5.63 3.79 17.87
N ALA A 187 -5.89 2.60 18.42
CA ALA A 187 -4.98 1.96 19.34
C ALA A 187 -3.63 1.62 18.69
N TYR A 188 -3.65 1.27 17.40
CA TYR A 188 -2.43 0.95 16.66
C TYR A 188 -1.57 2.19 16.42
N LEU A 189 -2.15 3.28 15.91
CA LEU A 189 -1.44 4.52 15.63
C LEU A 189 -0.98 5.24 16.92
N ALA A 190 -1.72 5.10 18.03
CA ALA A 190 -1.32 5.66 19.32
C ALA A 190 0.05 5.15 19.83
N ARG A 191 0.52 4.01 19.31
CA ARG A 191 1.85 3.46 19.62
C ARG A 191 2.99 4.27 18.97
N TYR A 192 2.70 5.13 18.00
CA TYR A 192 3.65 5.85 17.17
C TYR A 192 3.34 7.36 17.19
N LEU A 193 4.00 8.10 18.08
CA LEU A 193 3.71 9.51 18.35
C LEU A 193 3.79 10.43 17.12
N ASN A 194 4.66 10.09 16.17
CA ASN A 194 4.94 10.92 14.98
C ASN A 194 4.54 10.26 13.67
N TRP A 195 3.50 9.41 13.66
CA TRP A 195 3.07 8.69 12.45
C TRP A 195 2.68 9.62 11.28
N LYS A 196 2.32 10.87 11.54
CA LYS A 196 2.01 11.88 10.52
C LYS A 196 3.26 12.38 9.78
N ASP A 197 4.42 12.26 10.39
CA ASP A 197 5.69 12.60 9.73
C ASP A 197 6.12 11.43 8.81
N CYS A 198 5.83 11.57 7.52
CA CYS A 198 6.16 10.55 6.53
C CYS A 198 7.66 10.23 6.43
N SER A 199 8.54 11.13 6.91
CA SER A 199 9.99 10.91 6.90
C SER A 199 10.44 9.91 7.97
N LEU A 200 9.63 9.72 9.01
CA LEU A 200 9.90 8.82 10.14
C LEU A 200 9.25 7.43 9.96
N LEU A 201 8.43 7.25 8.93
CA LEU A 201 7.81 5.96 8.68
C LEU A 201 8.85 4.92 8.26
N PRO A 202 8.71 3.66 8.68
CA PRO A 202 9.61 2.58 8.29
C PRO A 202 9.76 2.48 6.76
N THR A 203 10.99 2.23 6.31
CA THR A 203 11.33 2.07 4.89
C THR A 203 12.17 0.82 4.70
N SER A 204 11.94 0.11 3.58
CA SER A 204 12.76 -1.04 3.24
C SER A 204 14.19 -0.64 2.87
N SER A 205 15.12 -1.60 2.94
CA SER A 205 16.49 -1.40 2.46
C SER A 205 16.53 -1.03 0.98
N ARG A 206 15.60 -1.55 0.17
CA ARG A 206 15.47 -1.23 -1.25
C ARG A 206 15.02 0.22 -1.48
N GLU A 207 14.03 0.71 -0.72
CA GLU A 207 13.61 2.12 -0.79
C GLU A 207 14.74 3.06 -0.38
N SER A 208 15.48 2.72 0.66
CA SER A 208 16.63 3.50 1.14
C SER A 208 17.72 3.58 0.08
N ALA A 209 18.09 2.46 -0.54
CA ALA A 209 19.07 2.43 -1.62
C ALA A 209 18.64 3.25 -2.85
N VAL A 210 17.36 3.21 -3.23
CA VAL A 210 16.84 4.04 -4.33
C VAL A 210 16.86 5.52 -3.97
N ARG A 211 16.52 5.89 -2.72
CA ARG A 211 16.61 7.27 -2.25
C ARG A 211 18.05 7.79 -2.27
N GLU A 212 19.01 6.99 -1.85
CA GLU A 212 20.44 7.34 -1.88
C GLU A 212 20.96 7.48 -3.32
N SER A 213 20.66 6.53 -4.20
CA SER A 213 21.09 6.57 -5.60
C SER A 213 20.42 7.70 -6.40
N SER A 214 19.21 8.10 -6.02
CA SER A 214 18.50 9.20 -6.67
C SER A 214 18.87 10.60 -6.14
N ARG A 215 19.64 10.68 -5.06
CA ARG A 215 20.24 11.92 -4.59
C ARG A 215 21.31 12.36 -5.59
N LYS A 216 20.91 13.03 -6.67
CA LYS A 216 21.82 13.86 -7.42
C LYS A 216 22.39 14.91 -6.48
N PRO A 217 23.68 15.29 -6.59
CA PRO A 217 24.18 16.48 -5.91
C PRO A 217 23.19 17.60 -6.22
N GLN A 218 22.48 18.05 -5.21
CA GLN A 218 21.53 19.13 -5.39
C GLN A 218 22.37 20.37 -5.59
N GLU A 219 22.40 20.90 -6.81
CA GLU A 219 22.95 22.24 -7.04
C GLU A 219 22.21 23.19 -6.11
N ASP A 220 22.97 23.98 -5.36
CA ASP A 220 22.39 24.98 -4.49
C ASP A 220 21.41 25.86 -5.30
N PRO A 221 20.12 25.89 -4.97
CA PRO A 221 19.14 26.67 -5.71
C PRO A 221 19.52 28.16 -5.82
N LEU A 222 20.28 28.68 -4.85
CA LEU A 222 20.77 30.08 -4.84
C LEU A 222 21.81 30.36 -5.94
N THR A 223 22.52 29.32 -6.40
CA THR A 223 23.54 29.44 -7.45
C THR A 223 22.98 29.22 -8.85
N LYS A 224 21.71 28.79 -8.98
CA LYS A 224 21.09 28.57 -10.29
C LYS A 224 20.86 29.86 -11.06
N ASP A 225 21.09 29.81 -12.37
CA ASP A 225 20.70 30.88 -13.29
C ASP A 225 19.20 30.85 -13.59
N GLY A 226 18.69 31.95 -14.14
CA GLY A 226 17.30 32.07 -14.58
C GLY A 226 16.29 32.31 -13.45
N VAL A 227 15.00 32.04 -13.75
CA VAL A 227 13.87 32.38 -12.88
C VAL A 227 13.92 31.66 -11.53
N ILE A 228 14.35 30.39 -11.52
CA ILE A 228 14.44 29.59 -10.28
C ILE A 228 15.47 30.20 -9.32
N GLY A 229 16.67 30.50 -9.80
CA GLY A 229 17.69 31.09 -8.96
C GLY A 229 17.32 32.52 -8.49
N ALA A 230 16.72 33.31 -9.36
CA ALA A 230 16.23 34.64 -9.01
C ALA A 230 15.17 34.55 -7.91
N PHE A 231 14.20 33.64 -8.03
CA PHE A 231 13.18 33.38 -7.01
C PHE A 231 13.79 32.98 -5.67
N CYS A 232 14.69 31.99 -5.67
CA CYS A 232 15.33 31.51 -4.44
C CYS A 232 16.21 32.55 -3.75
N ARG A 233 16.79 33.49 -4.49
CA ARG A 233 17.53 34.64 -3.92
C ARG A 233 16.62 35.73 -3.39
N THR A 234 15.38 35.83 -3.88
CA THR A 234 14.43 36.88 -3.47
C THR A 234 13.57 36.45 -2.28
N TYR A 235 13.18 35.18 -2.24
CA TYR A 235 12.29 34.65 -1.19
C TYR A 235 12.98 33.57 -0.39
N SER A 236 12.89 33.65 0.94
CA SER A 236 13.15 32.50 1.81
C SER A 236 12.04 31.46 1.67
N VAL A 237 12.22 30.26 2.23
CA VAL A 237 11.17 29.22 2.26
C VAL A 237 9.93 29.74 2.98
N GLU A 238 10.11 30.38 4.15
CA GLU A 238 9.05 30.96 4.96
C GLU A 238 8.31 32.06 4.18
N ALA A 239 9.04 33.00 3.60
CA ALA A 239 8.45 34.07 2.77
C ALA A 239 7.70 33.53 1.55
N SER A 240 8.18 32.42 0.98
CA SER A 240 7.48 31.77 -0.15
C SER A 240 6.18 31.11 0.29
N ILE A 241 6.16 30.47 1.44
CA ILE A 241 4.94 29.84 1.99
C ILE A 241 3.93 30.93 2.35
N GLU A 242 4.36 31.97 3.06
CA GLU A 242 3.50 33.07 3.44
C GLU A 242 2.90 33.80 2.25
N ALA A 243 3.70 34.07 1.20
CA ALA A 243 3.25 34.84 0.03
C ALA A 243 2.39 34.04 -0.96
N PHE A 244 2.63 32.72 -1.10
CA PHE A 244 2.06 31.94 -2.20
C PHE A 244 1.32 30.66 -1.78
N LEU A 245 1.48 30.20 -0.52
CA LEU A 245 1.00 28.91 -0.05
C LEU A 245 0.36 28.98 1.34
N SER A 246 0.00 30.17 1.82
CA SER A 246 -0.61 30.38 3.15
C SER A 246 -2.00 29.75 3.30
N ASP A 247 -2.67 29.44 2.21
CA ASP A 247 -3.92 28.67 2.14
C ASP A 247 -3.70 27.14 2.10
N VAL A 248 -2.46 26.71 1.95
CA VAL A 248 -2.09 25.29 1.80
C VAL A 248 -1.30 24.79 3.01
N TYR A 249 -0.52 25.67 3.63
CA TYR A 249 0.34 25.33 4.76
C TYR A 249 0.24 26.35 5.90
N GLU A 250 0.29 25.86 7.12
CA GLU A 250 0.39 26.68 8.34
C GLU A 250 1.66 26.36 9.13
N PRO A 251 2.20 27.30 9.92
CA PRO A 251 3.35 27.02 10.77
C PRO A 251 3.05 25.88 11.75
N SER A 252 3.94 24.91 11.81
CA SER A 252 3.87 23.81 12.78
C SER A 252 4.29 24.28 14.19
N LEU A 253 3.92 23.51 15.21
CA LEU A 253 4.43 23.70 16.57
C LEU A 253 5.95 23.43 16.67
N VAL A 254 6.54 22.79 15.66
CA VAL A 254 7.98 22.54 15.58
C VAL A 254 8.60 23.62 14.70
N ASP A 255 9.56 24.37 15.29
CA ASP A 255 10.25 25.45 14.61
C ASP A 255 10.85 25.03 13.26
N GLY A 256 10.64 25.85 12.23
CA GLY A 256 11.09 25.59 10.85
C GLY A 256 10.29 24.53 10.09
N ARG A 257 9.14 24.09 10.61
CA ARG A 257 8.21 23.17 9.92
C ARG A 257 6.88 23.83 9.60
N TYR A 258 6.20 23.29 8.59
CA TYR A 258 4.87 23.70 8.16
C TYR A 258 3.99 22.47 8.02
N ASP A 259 2.78 22.56 8.52
CA ASP A 259 1.75 21.52 8.40
C ASP A 259 0.82 21.83 7.22
N TYR A 260 0.41 20.80 6.50
CA TYR A 260 -0.54 20.92 5.39
C TYR A 260 -1.95 21.14 5.92
N ILE A 261 -2.63 22.16 5.40
CA ILE A 261 -4.04 22.44 5.68
C ILE A 261 -4.89 21.59 4.72
N PRO A 262 -5.69 20.61 5.21
CA PRO A 262 -6.56 19.82 4.35
C PRO A 262 -7.65 20.73 3.73
N ALA A 263 -7.93 20.54 2.45
CA ALA A 263 -8.92 21.33 1.69
C ALA A 263 -10.38 21.24 2.21
N ASP A 264 -10.68 20.34 3.14
CA ASP A 264 -12.02 20.10 3.70
C ASP A 264 -12.19 20.65 5.14
N SER A 265 -11.33 21.57 5.58
CA SER A 265 -11.37 22.15 6.95
C SER A 265 -12.20 23.44 7.07
N SER A 266 -13.12 23.71 6.13
CA SER A 266 -14.05 24.84 6.18
C SER A 266 -15.50 24.42 6.24
#